data_88c34abecc9724893d5230e44b0d9155
#
_entry.id   88c34abecc9724893d5230e44b0d9155
#
_cell.length_a   1.000
_cell.length_b   1.000
_cell.length_c   1.000
_cell.angle_alpha   90.00
_cell.angle_beta   90.00
_cell.angle_gamma   90.00
#
_symmetry.space_group_name_H-M   'P 1'
#
loop_
_entity.id
_entity.type
_entity.pdbx_description
1 polymer ?
#
loop_
_entity_poly.entity_id
_entity_poly.type
_entity_poly.pdbx_seq_one_letter_code
_entity_poly.pdbx_strand_id
1 'polypeptide(L)'
;MALNSDARRKIGISFEFFPPKSEEMEGQLWNAVSELQDWDPDFVSVTYGAGGTTKAPTLATVSRFLAETPLATASHLTCVGATKDETHSVIETFRKVGVKHFVALRGDAPGGVGAPYQPHPGGYANAAALVAGLREIGDFEISVSAYPEKHPESRDTAADIDMLKQKADNGATRALTQFFFDNDSFERYLEKVRAAGINIPVVPGIMPIQNLTQLKRFAGACGTIIPAFLDERFAGFDDKPEERAKVAADVAAEQIEDLARRGLTDFHLYTMNRAPLVSAVLTHLGFTREGAKKAGAAA
;
A
#
# COMPACT_ATOMS: atom_id res chain seq x y z
N MET A 1 24.74 -2.46 -6.86
CA MET A 1 25.62 -2.88 -5.72
C MET A 1 24.68 -3.24 -4.59
N ALA A 2 24.56 -4.53 -4.24
CA ALA A 2 23.59 -5.00 -3.25
C ALA A 2 23.74 -4.30 -1.90
N LEU A 3 22.65 -4.12 -1.16
CA LEU A 3 22.65 -3.57 0.18
C LEU A 3 23.59 -4.39 1.09
N ASN A 4 24.36 -3.72 1.92
CA ASN A 4 25.20 -4.41 2.92
C ASN A 4 24.31 -5.04 4.03
N SER A 5 24.84 -5.98 4.79
CA SER A 5 24.11 -6.72 5.82
C SER A 5 23.46 -5.82 6.87
N ASP A 6 24.08 -4.70 7.22
CA ASP A 6 23.59 -3.78 8.25
C ASP A 6 22.45 -2.89 7.74
N ALA A 7 22.49 -2.50 6.44
CA ALA A 7 21.39 -1.78 5.82
C ALA A 7 20.15 -2.68 5.67
N ARG A 8 20.32 -3.96 5.33
CA ARG A 8 19.23 -4.95 5.22
C ARG A 8 18.50 -5.18 6.55
N ARG A 9 19.22 -5.26 7.66
CA ARG A 9 18.63 -5.45 8.99
C ARG A 9 17.75 -4.29 9.46
N LYS A 10 17.80 -3.15 8.75
CA LYS A 10 17.03 -1.95 9.06
C LYS A 10 15.86 -1.73 8.14
N ILE A 11 15.65 -2.58 7.13
CA ILE A 11 14.55 -2.44 6.18
C ILE A 11 13.34 -3.21 6.69
N GLY A 12 12.26 -2.46 6.97
CA GLY A 12 10.93 -2.96 7.21
C GLY A 12 10.18 -3.17 5.89
N ILE A 13 9.42 -4.25 5.80
CA ILE A 13 8.57 -4.55 4.65
C ILE A 13 7.14 -4.80 5.09
N SER A 14 6.19 -4.39 4.27
CA SER A 14 4.78 -4.68 4.44
C SER A 14 4.17 -5.04 3.10
N PHE A 15 3.06 -5.78 3.12
CA PHE A 15 2.42 -6.27 1.90
C PHE A 15 0.97 -5.81 1.80
N GLU A 16 0.54 -5.51 0.58
CA GLU A 16 -0.86 -5.27 0.28
C GLU A 16 -1.47 -6.46 -0.45
N PHE A 17 -2.62 -6.90 0.05
CA PHE A 17 -3.49 -7.90 -0.56
C PHE A 17 -4.86 -7.30 -0.87
N PHE A 18 -5.61 -7.94 -1.75
CA PHE A 18 -7.00 -7.60 -2.00
C PHE A 18 -7.93 -8.80 -1.79
N PRO A 19 -9.17 -8.55 -1.35
CA PRO A 19 -10.12 -9.62 -1.09
C PRO A 19 -10.45 -10.37 -2.39
N PRO A 20 -10.60 -11.70 -2.34
CA PRO A 20 -10.93 -12.49 -3.51
C PRO A 20 -12.37 -12.25 -3.97
N LYS A 21 -12.61 -12.43 -5.27
CA LYS A 21 -13.94 -12.32 -5.90
C LYS A 21 -14.48 -13.67 -6.40
N SER A 22 -13.67 -14.72 -6.30
CA SER A 22 -14.01 -16.10 -6.67
C SER A 22 -13.21 -17.09 -5.82
N GLU A 23 -13.62 -18.36 -5.79
CA GLU A 23 -12.90 -19.44 -5.11
C GLU A 23 -11.47 -19.62 -5.65
N GLU A 24 -11.28 -19.47 -6.97
CA GLU A 24 -9.95 -19.53 -7.59
C GLU A 24 -9.04 -18.40 -7.05
N MET A 25 -9.58 -17.16 -6.98
CA MET A 25 -8.85 -16.02 -6.43
C MET A 25 -8.59 -16.19 -4.93
N GLU A 26 -9.48 -16.88 -4.21
CA GLU A 26 -9.26 -17.19 -2.79
C GLU A 26 -8.10 -18.18 -2.64
N GLY A 27 -8.07 -19.24 -3.41
CA GLY A 27 -6.93 -20.17 -3.45
C GLY A 27 -5.62 -19.47 -3.78
N GLN A 28 -5.62 -18.57 -4.78
CA GLN A 28 -4.45 -17.77 -5.13
C GLN A 28 -3.98 -16.87 -3.97
N LEU A 29 -4.92 -16.19 -3.30
CA LEU A 29 -4.61 -15.34 -2.15
C LEU A 29 -3.93 -16.14 -1.04
N TRP A 30 -4.53 -17.27 -0.62
CA TRP A 30 -3.99 -18.03 0.50
C TRP A 30 -2.68 -18.75 0.19
N ASN A 31 -2.47 -19.14 -1.06
CA ASN A 31 -1.15 -19.61 -1.52
C ASN A 31 -0.10 -18.48 -1.40
N ALA A 32 -0.45 -17.25 -1.80
CA ALA A 32 0.45 -16.11 -1.67
C ALA A 32 0.72 -15.77 -0.20
N VAL A 33 -0.29 -15.77 0.66
CA VAL A 33 -0.15 -15.53 2.11
C VAL A 33 0.76 -16.58 2.75
N SER A 34 0.52 -17.86 2.46
CA SER A 34 1.34 -18.97 2.99
C SER A 34 2.81 -18.84 2.63
N GLU A 35 3.13 -18.33 1.43
CA GLU A 35 4.51 -18.11 1.01
C GLU A 35 5.10 -16.82 1.58
N LEU A 36 4.32 -15.73 1.60
CA LEU A 36 4.83 -14.41 1.96
C LEU A 36 4.93 -14.18 3.48
N GLN A 37 4.17 -14.90 4.30
CA GLN A 37 4.31 -14.82 5.75
C GLN A 37 5.70 -15.23 6.25
N ASP A 38 6.39 -16.10 5.53
CA ASP A 38 7.74 -16.56 5.88
C ASP A 38 8.82 -15.48 5.73
N TRP A 39 8.49 -14.33 5.12
CA TRP A 39 9.36 -13.16 5.03
C TRP A 39 9.25 -12.21 6.22
N ASP A 40 8.39 -12.52 7.22
CA ASP A 40 8.19 -11.78 8.46
C ASP A 40 7.93 -10.26 8.22
N PRO A 41 6.86 -9.93 7.46
CA PRO A 41 6.52 -8.53 7.22
C PRO A 41 6.04 -7.84 8.50
N ASP A 42 6.34 -6.54 8.64
CA ASP A 42 5.89 -5.73 9.77
C ASP A 42 4.36 -5.71 9.91
N PHE A 43 3.67 -5.68 8.78
CA PHE A 43 2.22 -5.84 8.70
C PHE A 43 1.79 -6.21 7.27
N VAL A 44 0.55 -6.65 7.16
CA VAL A 44 -0.14 -6.78 5.88
C VAL A 44 -1.38 -5.91 5.86
N SER A 45 -1.76 -5.42 4.69
CA SER A 45 -3.02 -4.68 4.51
C SER A 45 -3.94 -5.41 3.54
N VAL A 46 -5.24 -5.30 3.76
CA VAL A 46 -6.27 -5.84 2.87
C VAL A 46 -7.11 -4.69 2.33
N THR A 47 -7.16 -4.55 1.01
CA THR A 47 -7.90 -3.47 0.37
C THR A 47 -9.39 -3.56 0.60
N TYR A 48 -10.03 -2.39 0.59
CA TYR A 48 -11.47 -2.23 0.66
C TYR A 48 -11.93 -1.60 -0.65
N GLY A 49 -12.91 -2.17 -1.33
CA GLY A 49 -13.32 -1.67 -2.65
C GLY A 49 -13.59 -0.17 -2.62
N ALA A 50 -13.04 0.53 -3.58
CA ALA A 50 -13.03 1.99 -3.64
C ALA A 50 -14.42 2.63 -3.52
N GLY A 51 -15.48 1.96 -3.98
CA GLY A 51 -16.87 2.35 -3.79
C GLY A 51 -17.59 1.71 -2.60
N GLY A 52 -16.88 1.11 -1.62
CA GLY A 52 -17.49 0.42 -0.49
C GLY A 52 -18.13 -0.94 -0.82
N THR A 53 -17.95 -1.43 -2.03
CA THR A 53 -18.64 -2.63 -2.56
C THR A 53 -18.07 -3.96 -2.07
N THR A 54 -16.87 -3.97 -1.47
CA THR A 54 -16.21 -5.19 -0.98
C THR A 54 -16.21 -5.32 0.54
N LYS A 55 -17.13 -4.65 1.25
CA LYS A 55 -17.21 -4.66 2.71
C LYS A 55 -17.18 -6.09 3.29
N ALA A 56 -18.07 -6.96 2.84
CA ALA A 56 -18.16 -8.33 3.36
C ALA A 56 -16.94 -9.19 2.95
N PRO A 57 -16.47 -9.20 1.70
CA PRO A 57 -15.23 -9.89 1.33
C PRO A 57 -13.99 -9.40 2.09
N THR A 58 -13.84 -8.09 2.29
CA THR A 58 -12.71 -7.55 3.08
C THR A 58 -12.77 -7.99 4.52
N LEU A 59 -13.96 -7.91 5.16
CA LEU A 59 -14.12 -8.37 6.55
C LEU A 59 -13.81 -9.87 6.68
N ALA A 60 -14.31 -10.70 5.77
CA ALA A 60 -14.03 -12.14 5.78
C ALA A 60 -12.53 -12.42 5.64
N THR A 61 -11.87 -11.75 4.69
CA THR A 61 -10.43 -11.89 4.46
C THR A 61 -9.61 -11.45 5.67
N VAL A 62 -9.88 -10.25 6.22
CA VAL A 62 -9.20 -9.73 7.41
C VAL A 62 -9.41 -10.62 8.63
N SER A 63 -10.66 -11.08 8.85
CA SER A 63 -10.96 -11.99 9.96
C SER A 63 -10.16 -13.29 9.86
N ARG A 64 -10.02 -13.82 8.66
CA ARG A 64 -9.26 -15.04 8.41
C ARG A 64 -7.75 -14.81 8.60
N PHE A 65 -7.19 -13.68 8.13
CA PHE A 65 -5.79 -13.32 8.42
C PHE A 65 -5.52 -13.30 9.92
N LEU A 66 -6.37 -12.62 10.70
CA LEU A 66 -6.22 -12.49 12.15
C LEU A 66 -6.40 -13.81 12.90
N ALA A 67 -7.21 -14.75 12.36
CA ALA A 67 -7.47 -16.03 13.00
C ALA A 67 -6.44 -17.12 12.64
N GLU A 68 -5.92 -17.10 11.41
CA GLU A 68 -5.14 -18.22 10.85
C GLU A 68 -3.65 -17.88 10.65
N THR A 69 -3.23 -16.62 10.83
CA THR A 69 -1.84 -16.21 10.66
C THR A 69 -1.33 -15.37 11.84
N PRO A 70 -0.01 -15.32 12.06
CA PRO A 70 0.60 -14.43 13.05
C PRO A 70 0.72 -12.97 12.55
N LEU A 71 0.29 -12.66 11.33
CA LEU A 71 0.54 -11.39 10.66
C LEU A 71 -0.26 -10.25 11.29
N ALA A 72 0.41 -9.18 11.67
CA ALA A 72 -0.25 -7.92 12.01
C ALA A 72 -1.04 -7.44 10.78
N THR A 73 -2.38 -7.32 10.92
CA THR A 73 -3.25 -7.10 9.77
C THR A 73 -3.96 -5.77 9.87
N ALA A 74 -3.77 -4.93 8.84
CA ALA A 74 -4.48 -3.69 8.63
C ALA A 74 -5.67 -3.88 7.68
N SER A 75 -6.79 -3.22 7.96
CA SER A 75 -7.92 -3.15 7.04
C SER A 75 -7.97 -1.79 6.37
N HIS A 76 -8.09 -1.75 5.05
CA HIS A 76 -8.50 -0.50 4.40
C HIS A 76 -9.94 -0.15 4.81
N LEU A 77 -10.21 1.14 4.87
CA LEU A 77 -11.52 1.69 5.18
C LEU A 77 -11.75 2.95 4.34
N THR A 78 -12.92 3.04 3.70
CA THR A 78 -13.31 4.24 2.94
C THR A 78 -14.54 4.89 3.56
N CYS A 79 -14.67 6.21 3.40
CA CYS A 79 -15.84 6.97 3.85
C CYS A 79 -16.81 7.35 2.72
N VAL A 80 -16.50 7.00 1.48
CA VAL A 80 -17.35 7.33 0.33
C VAL A 80 -18.74 6.73 0.45
N GLY A 81 -19.75 7.54 0.16
CA GLY A 81 -21.15 7.08 0.03
C GLY A 81 -21.82 6.60 1.33
N ALA A 82 -21.18 6.79 2.50
CA ALA A 82 -21.67 6.33 3.78
C ALA A 82 -21.87 7.48 4.77
N THR A 83 -22.84 7.34 5.65
CA THR A 83 -23.00 8.19 6.84
C THR A 83 -21.89 7.91 7.85
N LYS A 84 -21.70 8.81 8.83
CA LYS A 84 -20.80 8.56 9.96
C LYS A 84 -21.22 7.32 10.76
N ASP A 85 -22.51 7.14 11.02
CA ASP A 85 -23.03 5.99 11.80
C ASP A 85 -22.78 4.67 11.08
N GLU A 86 -22.97 4.62 9.75
CA GLU A 86 -22.62 3.44 8.94
C GLU A 86 -21.12 3.16 8.99
N THR A 87 -20.30 4.19 8.87
CA THR A 87 -18.83 4.07 8.95
C THR A 87 -18.40 3.58 10.34
N HIS A 88 -18.98 4.14 11.41
CA HIS A 88 -18.72 3.70 12.79
C HIS A 88 -19.14 2.23 13.01
N SER A 89 -20.28 1.83 12.48
CA SER A 89 -20.73 0.43 12.53
C SER A 89 -19.73 -0.53 11.86
N VAL A 90 -19.13 -0.09 10.75
CA VAL A 90 -18.07 -0.85 10.06
C VAL A 90 -16.81 -0.92 10.92
N ILE A 91 -16.35 0.20 11.47
CA ILE A 91 -15.17 0.25 12.35
C ILE A 91 -15.37 -0.67 13.55
N GLU A 92 -16.52 -0.63 14.20
CA GLU A 92 -16.84 -1.49 15.34
C GLU A 92 -16.87 -2.98 14.95
N THR A 93 -17.32 -3.30 13.74
CA THR A 93 -17.29 -4.67 13.23
C THR A 93 -15.85 -5.17 13.07
N PHE A 94 -14.97 -4.36 12.47
CA PHE A 94 -13.55 -4.68 12.35
C PHE A 94 -12.85 -4.74 13.73
N ARG A 95 -13.18 -3.81 14.63
CA ARG A 95 -12.64 -3.82 16.00
C ARG A 95 -12.99 -5.09 16.76
N LYS A 96 -14.22 -5.59 16.62
CA LYS A 96 -14.68 -6.84 17.26
C LYS A 96 -13.91 -8.08 16.82
N VAL A 97 -13.44 -8.12 15.56
CA VAL A 97 -12.60 -9.22 15.06
C VAL A 97 -11.11 -9.01 15.33
N GLY A 98 -10.73 -7.90 16.01
CA GLY A 98 -9.37 -7.66 16.48
C GLY A 98 -8.53 -6.70 15.66
N VAL A 99 -9.11 -6.00 14.67
CA VAL A 99 -8.38 -4.99 13.88
C VAL A 99 -7.96 -3.83 14.78
N LYS A 100 -6.66 -3.53 14.75
CA LYS A 100 -6.04 -2.40 15.47
C LYS A 100 -5.36 -1.40 14.53
N HIS A 101 -5.30 -1.71 13.25
CA HIS A 101 -4.66 -0.88 12.22
C HIS A 101 -5.61 -0.67 11.05
N PHE A 102 -5.86 0.59 10.69
CA PHE A 102 -6.65 0.97 9.52
C PHE A 102 -5.82 1.72 8.49
N VAL A 103 -6.09 1.45 7.21
CA VAL A 103 -5.65 2.31 6.11
C VAL A 103 -6.86 3.17 5.73
N ALA A 104 -6.87 4.42 6.21
CA ALA A 104 -8.00 5.34 6.06
C ALA A 104 -7.94 6.09 4.73
N LEU A 105 -8.92 5.88 3.89
CA LEU A 105 -9.04 6.41 2.54
C LEU A 105 -10.35 7.17 2.37
N ARG A 106 -10.41 8.08 1.40
CA ARG A 106 -11.66 8.73 1.00
C ARG A 106 -12.59 7.72 0.28
N GLY A 107 -12.02 6.93 -0.60
CA GLY A 107 -12.70 6.15 -1.62
C GLY A 107 -12.97 6.95 -2.89
N ASP A 108 -13.33 6.26 -3.96
CA ASP A 108 -13.61 6.85 -5.28
C ASP A 108 -15.08 7.22 -5.40
N ALA A 109 -15.37 8.23 -6.23
CA ALA A 109 -16.74 8.59 -6.56
C ALA A 109 -17.50 7.41 -7.20
N PRO A 110 -18.84 7.32 -7.09
CA PRO A 110 -19.64 6.24 -7.68
C PRO A 110 -19.46 6.03 -9.19
N GLY A 111 -18.90 7.01 -9.90
CA GLY A 111 -18.54 6.91 -11.32
C GLY A 111 -17.10 6.44 -11.57
N GLY A 112 -16.34 6.09 -10.54
CA GLY A 112 -14.92 5.73 -10.63
C GLY A 112 -13.99 6.93 -10.65
N VAL A 113 -12.70 6.66 -10.90
CA VAL A 113 -11.65 7.69 -10.96
C VAL A 113 -11.98 8.72 -12.05
N GLY A 114 -11.92 10.01 -11.66
CA GLY A 114 -12.25 11.15 -12.54
C GLY A 114 -13.71 11.59 -12.54
N ALA A 115 -14.61 10.85 -11.90
CA ALA A 115 -15.97 11.32 -11.64
C ALA A 115 -15.96 12.36 -10.50
N PRO A 116 -16.85 13.38 -10.53
CA PRO A 116 -16.91 14.37 -9.47
C PRO A 116 -17.22 13.72 -8.11
N TYR A 117 -16.32 13.87 -7.15
CA TYR A 117 -16.56 13.39 -5.80
C TYR A 117 -17.47 14.34 -5.03
N GLN A 118 -18.52 13.79 -4.44
CA GLN A 118 -19.37 14.49 -3.48
C GLN A 118 -19.47 13.66 -2.20
N PRO A 119 -19.11 14.23 -1.05
CA PRO A 119 -19.26 13.53 0.23
C PRO A 119 -20.75 13.32 0.53
N HIS A 120 -21.06 12.21 1.18
CA HIS A 120 -22.40 11.97 1.71
C HIS A 120 -22.75 13.09 2.72
N PRO A 121 -23.95 13.74 2.67
CA PRO A 121 -24.29 14.86 3.56
C PRO A 121 -24.15 14.56 5.05
N GLY A 122 -24.39 13.32 5.48
CA GLY A 122 -24.21 12.86 6.86
C GLY A 122 -22.91 12.08 7.09
N GLY A 123 -21.96 12.09 6.14
CA GLY A 123 -20.73 11.31 6.17
C GLY A 123 -19.49 12.12 6.51
N TYR A 124 -18.33 11.49 6.40
CA TYR A 124 -17.04 12.15 6.46
C TYR A 124 -16.72 12.80 5.11
N ALA A 125 -16.32 14.06 5.14
CA ALA A 125 -16.08 14.84 3.92
C ALA A 125 -14.88 14.31 3.10
N ASN A 126 -13.88 13.74 3.77
CA ASN A 126 -12.63 13.27 3.18
C ASN A 126 -11.89 12.32 4.14
N ALA A 127 -10.73 11.83 3.71
CA ALA A 127 -9.91 10.94 4.52
C ALA A 127 -9.37 11.59 5.81
N ALA A 128 -9.12 12.90 5.83
CA ALA A 128 -8.67 13.59 7.04
C ALA A 128 -9.77 13.63 8.12
N ALA A 129 -11.01 13.87 7.72
CA ALA A 129 -12.16 13.79 8.63
C ALA A 129 -12.40 12.37 9.13
N LEU A 130 -12.19 11.33 8.27
CA LEU A 130 -12.26 9.93 8.69
C LEU A 130 -11.17 9.58 9.72
N VAL A 131 -9.95 10.08 9.55
CA VAL A 131 -8.86 9.90 10.52
C VAL A 131 -9.24 10.46 11.89
N ALA A 132 -9.79 11.70 11.93
CA ALA A 132 -10.29 12.30 13.18
C ALA A 132 -11.36 11.40 13.83
N GLY A 133 -12.33 10.91 13.06
CA GLY A 133 -13.36 10.00 13.57
C GLY A 133 -12.83 8.68 14.08
N LEU A 134 -11.81 8.11 13.45
CA LEU A 134 -11.13 6.90 13.94
C LEU A 134 -10.45 7.15 15.30
N ARG A 135 -9.83 8.31 15.50
CA ARG A 135 -9.22 8.71 16.78
C ARG A 135 -10.22 8.88 17.91
N GLU A 136 -11.42 9.37 17.59
CA GLU A 136 -12.51 9.49 18.58
C GLU A 136 -13.04 8.11 19.04
N ILE A 137 -12.98 7.10 18.16
CA ILE A 137 -13.50 5.75 18.44
C ILE A 137 -12.49 4.90 19.20
N GLY A 138 -11.19 5.05 18.94
CA GLY A 138 -10.19 4.22 19.62
C GLY A 138 -8.74 4.56 19.27
N ASP A 139 -7.83 3.92 19.98
CA ASP A 139 -6.39 4.05 19.75
C ASP A 139 -5.95 3.05 18.67
N PHE A 140 -6.19 3.43 17.42
CA PHE A 140 -5.80 2.64 16.24
C PHE A 140 -4.47 3.15 15.67
N GLU A 141 -3.68 2.25 15.09
CA GLU A 141 -2.70 2.65 14.10
C GLU A 141 -3.45 3.08 12.82
N ILE A 142 -3.10 4.25 12.26
CA ILE A 142 -3.82 4.79 11.11
C ILE A 142 -2.82 5.15 10.01
N SER A 143 -2.78 4.31 8.97
CA SER A 143 -2.12 4.64 7.72
C SER A 143 -3.05 5.42 6.81
N VAL A 144 -2.48 6.28 5.97
CA VAL A 144 -3.23 7.08 4.98
C VAL A 144 -2.51 7.05 3.64
N SER A 145 -3.21 7.39 2.55
CA SER A 145 -2.59 7.50 1.23
C SER A 145 -1.78 8.79 1.07
N ALA A 146 -0.70 8.71 0.29
CA ALA A 146 0.09 9.82 -0.20
C ALA A 146 0.37 9.67 -1.70
N TYR A 147 0.63 10.76 -2.42
CA TYR A 147 0.75 10.76 -3.89
C TYR A 147 2.01 11.50 -4.31
N PRO A 148 3.14 10.80 -4.57
CA PRO A 148 4.40 11.43 -4.97
C PRO A 148 4.29 12.25 -6.25
N GLU A 149 3.47 11.83 -7.19
CA GLU A 149 3.31 12.50 -8.49
C GLU A 149 2.10 13.41 -8.58
N LYS A 150 1.02 13.17 -7.92
CA LYS A 150 -0.22 13.93 -7.74
C LYS A 150 -1.45 13.02 -7.82
N HIS A 151 -2.37 13.18 -6.92
CA HIS A 151 -3.68 12.52 -7.06
C HIS A 151 -4.41 13.03 -8.31
N PRO A 152 -5.01 12.15 -9.14
CA PRO A 152 -5.66 12.54 -10.41
C PRO A 152 -6.69 13.67 -10.26
N GLU A 153 -7.45 13.66 -9.16
CA GLU A 153 -8.50 14.65 -8.88
C GLU A 153 -8.00 15.91 -8.17
N SER A 154 -6.74 15.94 -7.71
CA SER A 154 -6.20 17.12 -7.03
C SER A 154 -5.85 18.21 -8.04
N ARG A 155 -6.09 19.45 -7.64
CA ARG A 155 -5.74 20.63 -8.46
C ARG A 155 -4.24 20.65 -8.75
N ASP A 156 -3.43 20.45 -7.72
CA ASP A 156 -1.97 20.49 -7.78
C ASP A 156 -1.34 19.69 -6.63
N THR A 157 -0.02 19.53 -6.66
CA THR A 157 0.74 18.84 -5.61
C THR A 157 0.64 19.53 -4.25
N ALA A 158 0.47 20.87 -4.20
CA ALA A 158 0.31 21.59 -2.94
C ALA A 158 -0.98 21.18 -2.24
N ALA A 159 -2.08 21.03 -2.99
CA ALA A 159 -3.35 20.56 -2.44
C ALA A 159 -3.26 19.11 -1.89
N ASP A 160 -2.45 18.25 -2.51
CA ASP A 160 -2.20 16.88 -1.99
C ASP A 160 -1.40 16.93 -0.68
N ILE A 161 -0.40 17.80 -0.60
CA ILE A 161 0.41 17.98 0.61
C ILE A 161 -0.44 18.60 1.74
N ASP A 162 -1.30 19.56 1.43
CA ASP A 162 -2.24 20.13 2.41
C ASP A 162 -3.21 19.06 2.94
N MET A 163 -3.71 18.19 2.08
CA MET A 163 -4.55 17.07 2.49
C MET A 163 -3.76 16.06 3.35
N LEU A 164 -2.51 15.76 3.01
CA LEU A 164 -1.65 14.90 3.83
C LEU A 164 -1.37 15.55 5.20
N LYS A 165 -1.15 16.86 5.22
CA LYS A 165 -0.97 17.61 6.46
C LYS A 165 -2.20 17.48 7.36
N GLN A 166 -3.41 17.69 6.81
CA GLN A 166 -4.64 17.53 7.56
C GLN A 166 -4.81 16.09 8.10
N LYS A 167 -4.47 15.05 7.31
CA LYS A 167 -4.48 13.65 7.78
C LYS A 167 -3.52 13.46 8.95
N ALA A 168 -2.29 13.97 8.85
CA ALA A 168 -1.28 13.86 9.90
C ALA A 168 -1.71 14.62 11.18
N ASP A 169 -2.20 15.84 11.05
CA ASP A 169 -2.67 16.67 12.18
C ASP A 169 -3.88 16.04 12.90
N ASN A 170 -4.72 15.30 12.17
CA ASN A 170 -5.84 14.54 12.73
C ASN A 170 -5.44 13.18 13.32
N GLY A 171 -4.16 12.84 13.30
CA GLY A 171 -3.64 11.66 14.00
C GLY A 171 -3.28 10.47 13.13
N ALA A 172 -3.11 10.62 11.82
CA ALA A 172 -2.48 9.58 11.02
C ALA A 172 -1.06 9.30 11.52
N THR A 173 -0.68 8.02 11.58
CA THR A 173 0.62 7.57 12.11
C THR A 173 1.64 7.28 11.02
N ARG A 174 1.19 7.05 9.79
CA ARG A 174 2.00 6.66 8.63
C ARG A 174 1.29 7.04 7.34
N ALA A 175 2.04 7.36 6.29
CA ALA A 175 1.52 7.50 4.93
C ALA A 175 2.10 6.41 4.03
N LEU A 176 1.24 5.71 3.30
CA LEU A 176 1.61 4.75 2.25
C LEU A 176 1.44 5.43 0.90
N THR A 177 2.47 5.44 0.05
CA THR A 177 2.34 6.14 -1.22
C THR A 177 1.65 5.30 -2.29
N GLN A 178 0.98 5.96 -3.24
CA GLN A 178 0.70 5.34 -4.53
C GLN A 178 2.04 4.88 -5.13
N PHE A 179 2.01 3.79 -5.91
CA PHE A 179 3.21 3.32 -6.58
C PHE A 179 3.73 4.37 -7.58
N PHE A 180 5.02 4.42 -7.76
CA PHE A 180 5.75 5.31 -8.66
C PHE A 180 7.00 4.58 -9.15
N PHE A 181 7.68 5.13 -10.15
CA PHE A 181 8.88 4.51 -10.73
C PHE A 181 10.08 5.49 -10.85
N ASP A 182 9.89 6.76 -10.53
CA ASP A 182 10.94 7.78 -10.50
C ASP A 182 11.26 8.16 -9.06
N ASN A 183 12.38 7.65 -8.55
CA ASN A 183 12.84 7.91 -7.18
C ASN A 183 13.19 9.39 -6.93
N ASP A 184 13.65 10.11 -7.96
CA ASP A 184 13.94 11.54 -7.83
C ASP A 184 12.65 12.36 -7.65
N SER A 185 11.56 11.96 -8.31
CA SER A 185 10.25 12.56 -8.10
C SER A 185 9.74 12.31 -6.68
N PHE A 186 9.93 11.09 -6.16
CA PHE A 186 9.58 10.78 -4.77
C PHE A 186 10.42 11.60 -3.77
N GLU A 187 11.73 11.74 -3.99
CA GLU A 187 12.59 12.54 -3.11
C GLU A 187 12.15 14.01 -3.06
N ARG A 188 11.93 14.63 -4.22
CA ARG A 188 11.39 16.00 -4.31
C ARG A 188 10.02 16.15 -3.64
N TYR A 189 9.18 15.12 -3.71
CA TYR A 189 7.92 15.09 -2.99
C TYR A 189 8.15 15.05 -1.47
N LEU A 190 9.01 14.16 -0.99
CA LEU A 190 9.34 14.01 0.42
C LEU A 190 9.91 15.29 1.03
N GLU A 191 10.78 16.00 0.31
CA GLU A 191 11.29 17.31 0.71
C GLU A 191 10.15 18.31 0.94
N LYS A 192 9.19 18.39 0.02
CA LYS A 192 8.01 19.27 0.16
C LYS A 192 7.13 18.86 1.34
N VAL A 193 6.94 17.58 1.55
CA VAL A 193 6.19 17.04 2.70
C VAL A 193 6.86 17.46 4.02
N ARG A 194 8.18 17.33 4.12
CA ARG A 194 8.95 17.75 5.31
C ARG A 194 8.93 19.26 5.49
N ALA A 195 9.05 20.05 4.42
CA ALA A 195 8.93 21.50 4.46
C ALA A 195 7.54 21.98 4.94
N ALA A 196 6.47 21.23 4.68
CA ALA A 196 5.13 21.45 5.21
C ALA A 196 4.96 21.05 6.69
N GLY A 197 6.02 20.60 7.36
CA GLY A 197 5.99 20.19 8.77
C GLY A 197 5.33 18.83 9.01
N ILE A 198 5.23 18.00 8.00
CA ILE A 198 4.68 16.64 8.13
C ILE A 198 5.81 15.68 8.51
N ASN A 199 5.78 15.12 9.71
CA ASN A 199 6.85 14.30 10.27
C ASN A 199 6.53 12.81 10.35
N ILE A 200 5.30 12.39 10.06
CA ILE A 200 4.96 10.95 10.02
C ILE A 200 5.81 10.23 8.96
N PRO A 201 6.11 8.94 9.13
CA PRO A 201 6.74 8.13 8.09
C PRO A 201 5.95 8.19 6.77
N VAL A 202 6.66 8.40 5.67
CA VAL A 202 6.12 8.27 4.30
C VAL A 202 6.78 7.06 3.68
N VAL A 203 6.02 5.99 3.57
CA VAL A 203 6.49 4.67 3.13
C VAL A 203 6.26 4.52 1.63
N PRO A 204 7.31 4.33 0.83
CA PRO A 204 7.18 4.08 -0.60
C PRO A 204 6.33 2.85 -0.91
N GLY A 205 5.32 3.03 -1.75
CA GLY A 205 4.57 1.95 -2.35
C GLY A 205 5.30 1.41 -3.59
N ILE A 206 5.69 0.15 -3.55
CA ILE A 206 6.45 -0.50 -4.61
C ILE A 206 5.56 -1.49 -5.36
N MET A 207 5.49 -1.33 -6.68
CA MET A 207 4.70 -2.19 -7.56
C MET A 207 5.63 -3.05 -8.44
N PRO A 208 5.88 -4.31 -8.09
CA PRO A 208 6.60 -5.23 -8.99
C PRO A 208 5.81 -5.44 -10.28
N ILE A 209 6.42 -5.14 -11.44
CA ILE A 209 5.74 -5.07 -12.74
C ILE A 209 5.57 -6.45 -13.35
N GLN A 210 4.43 -7.07 -13.18
CA GLN A 210 4.14 -8.37 -13.79
C GLN A 210 3.94 -8.28 -15.31
N ASN A 211 3.32 -7.20 -15.77
CA ASN A 211 3.07 -6.94 -17.18
C ASN A 211 3.03 -5.43 -17.42
N LEU A 212 4.01 -4.91 -18.15
CA LEU A 212 4.14 -3.48 -18.40
C LEU A 212 2.97 -2.91 -19.22
N THR A 213 2.47 -3.66 -20.20
CA THR A 213 1.32 -3.24 -20.99
C THR A 213 0.05 -3.10 -20.15
N GLN A 214 -0.19 -4.02 -19.23
CA GLN A 214 -1.31 -3.91 -18.30
C GLN A 214 -1.11 -2.75 -17.32
N LEU A 215 0.10 -2.58 -16.79
CA LEU A 215 0.43 -1.46 -15.90
C LEU A 215 0.13 -0.12 -16.56
N LYS A 216 0.55 0.08 -17.80
CA LYS A 216 0.31 1.33 -18.56
C LYS A 216 -1.18 1.67 -18.70
N ARG A 217 -2.05 0.65 -18.78
CA ARG A 217 -3.50 0.88 -18.93
C ARG A 217 -4.14 1.51 -17.70
N PHE A 218 -3.64 1.21 -16.49
CA PHE A 218 -4.24 1.75 -15.27
C PHE A 218 -3.38 2.79 -14.55
N ALA A 219 -2.08 2.88 -14.87
CA ALA A 219 -1.17 3.84 -14.23
C ALA A 219 -1.67 5.28 -14.33
N GLY A 220 -2.16 5.69 -15.50
CA GLY A 220 -2.74 7.02 -15.71
C GLY A 220 -3.94 7.30 -14.82
N ALA A 221 -4.80 6.31 -14.58
CA ALA A 221 -5.92 6.43 -13.65
C ALA A 221 -5.47 6.58 -12.19
N CYS A 222 -4.29 6.06 -11.86
CA CYS A 222 -3.65 6.23 -10.54
C CYS A 222 -2.85 7.54 -10.41
N GLY A 223 -2.66 8.29 -11.49
CA GLY A 223 -1.79 9.47 -11.53
C GLY A 223 -0.31 9.14 -11.61
N THR A 224 0.04 7.90 -11.96
CA THR A 224 1.43 7.43 -12.02
C THR A 224 1.99 7.59 -13.42
N ILE A 225 3.18 8.17 -13.51
CA ILE A 225 3.96 8.32 -14.73
C ILE A 225 4.77 7.05 -14.96
N ILE A 226 4.78 6.56 -16.19
CA ILE A 226 5.60 5.43 -16.61
C ILE A 226 6.84 5.97 -17.32
N PRO A 227 8.04 5.94 -16.69
CA PRO A 227 9.27 6.42 -17.31
C PRO A 227 9.70 5.58 -18.52
N ALA A 228 10.31 6.22 -19.51
CA ALA A 228 10.72 5.56 -20.75
C ALA A 228 11.71 4.40 -20.54
N PHE A 229 12.56 4.45 -19.53
CA PHE A 229 13.50 3.38 -19.23
C PHE A 229 12.81 2.02 -18.97
N LEU A 230 11.55 2.03 -18.52
CA LEU A 230 10.79 0.78 -18.32
C LEU A 230 10.49 0.10 -19.67
N ASP A 231 10.22 0.87 -20.72
CA ASP A 231 10.05 0.30 -22.07
C ASP A 231 11.33 -0.38 -22.55
N GLU A 232 12.47 0.25 -22.31
CA GLU A 232 13.79 -0.29 -22.69
C GLU A 232 14.10 -1.56 -21.88
N ARG A 233 13.84 -1.56 -20.56
CA ARG A 233 14.10 -2.70 -19.68
C ARG A 233 13.23 -3.92 -19.99
N PHE A 234 11.99 -3.72 -20.45
CA PHE A 234 11.05 -4.80 -20.77
C PHE A 234 11.00 -5.17 -22.25
N ALA A 235 11.74 -4.47 -23.12
CA ALA A 235 11.74 -4.73 -24.56
C ALA A 235 12.17 -6.16 -24.91
N GLY A 236 11.35 -6.85 -25.72
CA GLY A 236 11.64 -8.22 -26.19
C GLY A 236 11.35 -9.34 -25.19
N PHE A 237 10.67 -9.04 -24.06
CA PHE A 237 10.31 -10.03 -23.05
C PHE A 237 8.80 -10.31 -22.97
N ASP A 238 7.99 -9.79 -23.89
CA ASP A 238 6.53 -9.99 -23.87
C ASP A 238 6.15 -11.46 -23.92
N ASP A 239 6.81 -12.25 -24.77
CA ASP A 239 6.58 -13.66 -24.96
C ASP A 239 7.51 -14.56 -24.09
N LYS A 240 8.27 -13.98 -23.16
CA LYS A 240 9.27 -14.65 -22.33
C LYS A 240 8.96 -14.43 -20.83
N PRO A 241 7.98 -15.13 -20.28
CA PRO A 241 7.48 -14.85 -18.92
C PRO A 241 8.54 -15.00 -17.82
N GLU A 242 9.47 -15.93 -17.94
CA GLU A 242 10.52 -16.15 -16.94
C GLU A 242 11.55 -15.02 -16.93
N GLU A 243 12.02 -14.62 -18.11
CA GLU A 243 12.96 -13.51 -18.27
C GLU A 243 12.30 -12.18 -17.86
N ARG A 244 11.05 -11.98 -18.24
CA ARG A 244 10.27 -10.81 -17.83
C ARG A 244 10.12 -10.75 -16.32
N ALA A 245 9.88 -11.87 -15.64
CA ALA A 245 9.79 -11.91 -14.18
C ALA A 245 11.11 -11.54 -13.49
N LYS A 246 12.26 -11.94 -14.07
CA LYS A 246 13.59 -11.51 -13.58
C LYS A 246 13.77 -10.01 -13.71
N VAL A 247 13.50 -9.45 -14.91
CA VAL A 247 13.57 -7.99 -15.13
C VAL A 247 12.65 -7.24 -14.18
N ALA A 248 11.44 -7.75 -13.94
CA ALA A 248 10.49 -7.16 -13.01
C ALA A 248 10.99 -7.16 -11.55
N ALA A 249 11.62 -8.25 -11.13
CA ALA A 249 12.23 -8.34 -9.81
C ALA A 249 13.43 -7.39 -9.67
N ASP A 250 14.29 -7.34 -10.69
CA ASP A 250 15.47 -6.47 -10.72
C ASP A 250 15.05 -4.99 -10.64
N VAL A 251 14.08 -4.55 -11.45
CA VAL A 251 13.57 -3.16 -11.44
C VAL A 251 13.05 -2.77 -10.07
N ALA A 252 12.24 -3.62 -9.44
CA ALA A 252 11.68 -3.30 -8.13
C ALA A 252 12.74 -3.33 -7.02
N ALA A 253 13.70 -4.26 -7.09
CA ALA A 253 14.80 -4.33 -6.13
C ALA A 253 15.75 -3.13 -6.27
N GLU A 254 16.13 -2.76 -7.49
CA GLU A 254 16.94 -1.57 -7.77
C GLU A 254 16.28 -0.29 -7.26
N GLN A 255 14.95 -0.16 -7.41
CA GLN A 255 14.17 0.95 -6.87
C GLN A 255 14.27 1.00 -5.34
N ILE A 256 14.06 -0.12 -4.65
CA ILE A 256 14.18 -0.22 -3.20
C ILE A 256 15.60 0.07 -2.74
N GLU A 257 16.62 -0.51 -3.40
CA GLU A 257 18.02 -0.27 -3.06
C GLU A 257 18.41 1.21 -3.16
N ASP A 258 17.94 1.89 -4.21
CA ASP A 258 18.22 3.31 -4.39
C ASP A 258 17.54 4.15 -3.32
N LEU A 259 16.27 3.91 -3.04
CA LEU A 259 15.54 4.58 -1.96
C LEU A 259 16.15 4.31 -0.58
N ALA A 260 16.62 3.09 -0.32
CA ALA A 260 17.32 2.75 0.91
C ALA A 260 18.65 3.49 1.06
N ARG A 261 19.41 3.68 -0.04
CA ARG A 261 20.62 4.53 -0.03
C ARG A 261 20.31 5.99 0.27
N ARG A 262 19.12 6.47 -0.09
CA ARG A 262 18.60 7.81 0.25
C ARG A 262 18.05 7.91 1.68
N GLY A 263 18.10 6.81 2.46
CA GLY A 263 17.75 6.79 3.89
C GLY A 263 16.34 6.29 4.20
N LEU A 264 15.61 5.75 3.23
CA LEU A 264 14.31 5.11 3.46
C LEU A 264 14.53 3.72 4.07
N THR A 265 13.75 3.39 5.10
CA THR A 265 13.89 2.13 5.85
C THR A 265 12.67 1.22 5.72
N ASP A 266 11.54 1.73 5.25
CA ASP A 266 10.28 1.00 5.21
C ASP A 266 9.69 1.01 3.79
N PHE A 267 9.18 -0.13 3.32
CA PHE A 267 8.62 -0.28 1.98
C PHE A 267 7.33 -1.08 2.02
N HIS A 268 6.35 -0.65 1.24
CA HIS A 268 5.06 -1.30 1.11
C HIS A 268 4.91 -1.92 -0.29
N LEU A 269 4.88 -3.25 -0.39
CA LEU A 269 4.85 -3.95 -1.68
C LEU A 269 3.42 -4.35 -2.05
N TYR A 270 2.99 -3.97 -3.24
CA TYR A 270 1.73 -4.38 -3.84
C TYR A 270 1.87 -5.79 -4.41
N THR A 271 1.33 -6.78 -3.72
CA THR A 271 1.56 -8.20 -4.06
C THR A 271 0.75 -8.68 -5.27
N MET A 272 -0.34 -8.01 -5.58
CA MET A 272 -1.34 -8.46 -6.54
C MET A 272 -1.83 -9.89 -6.25
N ASN A 273 -1.83 -10.29 -4.97
CA ASN A 273 -2.11 -11.64 -4.48
C ASN A 273 -1.23 -12.72 -5.13
N ARG A 274 0.04 -12.38 -5.44
CA ARG A 274 1.00 -13.28 -6.08
C ARG A 274 2.36 -13.20 -5.38
N ALA A 275 2.79 -14.31 -4.81
CA ALA A 275 4.03 -14.39 -4.06
C ALA A 275 5.31 -14.45 -4.92
N PRO A 276 5.37 -15.17 -6.06
CA PRO A 276 6.64 -15.46 -6.70
C PRO A 276 7.47 -14.22 -7.04
N LEU A 277 6.84 -13.16 -7.57
CA LEU A 277 7.56 -11.95 -7.96
C LEU A 277 8.02 -11.15 -6.73
N VAL A 278 7.19 -11.06 -5.69
CA VAL A 278 7.57 -10.41 -4.42
C VAL A 278 8.72 -11.16 -3.75
N SER A 279 8.64 -12.49 -3.70
CA SER A 279 9.72 -13.35 -3.19
C SER A 279 11.03 -13.18 -3.97
N ALA A 280 10.96 -13.03 -5.30
CA ALA A 280 12.13 -12.77 -6.14
C ALA A 280 12.76 -11.40 -5.82
N VAL A 281 11.95 -10.34 -5.63
CA VAL A 281 12.43 -9.01 -5.20
C VAL A 281 13.16 -9.11 -3.85
N LEU A 282 12.56 -9.74 -2.86
CA LEU A 282 13.15 -9.88 -1.52
C LEU A 282 14.43 -10.71 -1.55
N THR A 283 14.47 -11.78 -2.36
CA THR A 283 15.68 -12.58 -2.57
C THR A 283 16.79 -11.76 -3.22
N HIS A 284 16.49 -10.96 -4.24
CA HIS A 284 17.46 -10.05 -4.89
C HIS A 284 18.04 -9.05 -3.87
N LEU A 285 17.19 -8.49 -3.00
CA LEU A 285 17.63 -7.61 -1.90
C LEU A 285 18.45 -8.34 -0.84
N GLY A 286 18.52 -9.67 -0.91
CA GLY A 286 19.28 -10.54 -0.01
C GLY A 286 18.58 -10.81 1.32
N PHE A 287 17.27 -10.65 1.39
CA PHE A 287 16.49 -11.22 2.50
C PHE A 287 16.53 -12.74 2.44
N THR A 288 16.48 -13.38 3.60
CA THR A 288 16.36 -14.82 3.73
C THR A 288 15.22 -15.18 4.65
N ARG A 289 14.46 -16.21 4.32
CA ARG A 289 13.34 -16.69 5.15
C ARG A 289 13.80 -17.14 6.54
N GLU A 290 15.04 -17.62 6.67
CA GLU A 290 15.65 -18.00 7.96
C GLU A 290 16.06 -16.78 8.81
N GLY A 291 16.47 -15.68 8.19
CA GLY A 291 16.85 -14.45 8.87
C GLY A 291 15.65 -13.73 9.50
N ALA A 292 14.51 -13.77 8.83
CA ALA A 292 13.24 -13.26 9.32
C ALA A 292 12.82 -13.97 10.63
N LYS A 293 12.91 -15.29 10.71
CA LYS A 293 12.55 -16.07 11.91
C LYS A 293 13.47 -15.80 13.13
N LYS A 294 14.70 -15.33 12.93
CA LYS A 294 15.65 -15.06 14.03
C LYS A 294 15.49 -13.66 14.64
N ALA A 295 14.96 -12.70 13.92
CA ALA A 295 14.70 -11.36 14.43
C ALA A 295 13.50 -11.34 15.41
N GLY A 296 12.47 -12.16 15.17
CA GLY A 296 11.31 -12.29 16.05
C GLY A 296 11.52 -13.09 17.34
N ALA A 297 12.64 -13.84 17.45
CA ALA A 297 12.95 -14.64 18.64
C ALA A 297 13.78 -13.89 19.71
N ALA A 298 14.10 -12.62 19.48
CA ALA A 298 14.94 -11.79 20.36
C ALA A 298 14.19 -10.60 21.01
N ALA A 299 12.84 -10.61 20.98
CA ALA A 299 11.99 -9.60 21.62
C ALA A 299 11.30 -10.15 22.88
#